data_4768a92c4f66466548f2eba5d3ae8c22
#
_entry.id   4768a92c4f66466548f2eba5d3ae8c22
#
_cell.length_a   1.000
_cell.length_b   1.000
_cell.length_c   1.000
_cell.angle_alpha   90.00
_cell.angle_beta   90.00
_cell.angle_gamma   90.00
#
_symmetry.space_group_name_H-M   'P 1'
#
loop_
_entity.id
_entity.type
_entity.pdbx_description
1 polymer ?
#
loop_
_entity_poly.entity_id
_entity_poly.type
_entity_poly.pdbx_seq_one_letter_code
_entity_poly.pdbx_strand_id
1 'polypeptide(L)'
;HWTTDTVVLIEFVLINKSWWDTVDHAASDLTGPYFKLFPQQINKITGNWNRSANFWLQRSSIMFQKKYKKETDTVLLHKYILRHTHSKEFFIQKAIGWALREYSKTDPIWVKKFVKQNKLAPLSKREALKRIG
;
A
#
# COMPACT_ATOMS: atom_id res chain seq x y z
N HIS A 1 7.17 23.26 4.69
CA HIS A 1 7.44 22.97 3.29
C HIS A 1 7.94 21.57 3.08
N TRP A 2 7.33 20.89 2.15
CA TRP A 2 7.75 19.55 1.78
C TRP A 2 8.78 19.64 0.66
N THR A 3 9.92 18.98 0.89
CA THR A 3 11.00 18.87 -0.08
C THR A 3 11.29 17.39 -0.32
N THR A 4 12.22 17.11 -1.23
CA THR A 4 12.64 15.71 -1.45
C THR A 4 13.27 15.10 -0.21
N ASP A 5 13.77 15.91 0.72
CA ASP A 5 14.32 15.40 1.99
C ASP A 5 13.22 14.97 2.97
N THR A 6 11.97 15.37 2.71
CA THR A 6 10.84 14.97 3.56
C THR A 6 10.68 13.45 3.59
N VAL A 7 11.04 12.75 2.52
CA VAL A 7 10.94 11.29 2.48
C VAL A 7 11.81 10.64 3.54
N VAL A 8 12.96 11.23 3.86
CA VAL A 8 13.85 10.70 4.91
C VAL A 8 13.14 10.74 6.26
N LEU A 9 12.43 11.82 6.55
CA LEU A 9 11.65 11.94 7.77
C LEU A 9 10.48 10.95 7.79
N ILE A 10 9.81 10.78 6.67
CA ILE A 10 8.71 9.81 6.54
C ILE A 10 9.23 8.41 6.82
N GLU A 11 10.36 8.03 6.19
CA GLU A 11 10.96 6.71 6.42
C GLU A 11 11.36 6.51 7.86
N PHE A 12 11.89 7.56 8.51
CA PHE A 12 12.24 7.51 9.92
C PHE A 12 11.00 7.19 10.76
N VAL A 13 9.87 7.87 10.50
CA VAL A 13 8.61 7.64 11.20
C VAL A 13 8.13 6.20 10.98
N LEU A 14 8.16 5.73 9.74
CA LEU A 14 7.68 4.40 9.39
C LEU A 14 8.50 3.29 10.08
N ILE A 15 9.80 3.48 10.22
CA ILE A 15 10.69 2.46 10.80
C ILE A 15 10.69 2.52 12.32
N ASN A 16 10.69 3.72 12.90
CA ASN A 16 10.93 3.91 14.33
C ASN A 16 9.67 4.01 15.18
N LYS A 17 8.53 4.23 14.58
CA LYS A 17 7.25 4.22 15.29
C LYS A 17 6.56 2.90 15.04
N SER A 18 6.83 1.94 15.91
CA SER A 18 6.32 0.57 15.77
C SER A 18 4.84 0.43 16.10
N TRP A 19 4.13 1.54 16.27
CA TRP A 19 2.69 1.53 16.51
C TRP A 19 1.99 1.43 15.17
N TRP A 20 1.30 0.33 14.93
CA TRP A 20 0.63 0.08 13.65
C TRP A 20 -0.36 1.19 13.29
N ASP A 21 -1.01 1.83 14.27
CA ASP A 21 -1.88 2.98 14.02
C ASP A 21 -1.11 4.12 13.36
N THR A 22 0.05 4.45 13.92
CA THR A 22 0.89 5.52 13.42
C THR A 22 1.39 5.22 12.01
N VAL A 23 1.77 3.96 11.76
CA VAL A 23 2.25 3.55 10.44
C VAL A 23 1.13 3.67 9.41
N ASP A 24 -0.09 3.28 9.77
CA ASP A 24 -1.23 3.40 8.85
C ASP A 24 -1.49 4.87 8.50
N HIS A 25 -1.48 5.76 9.49
CA HIS A 25 -1.64 7.18 9.23
C HIS A 25 -0.50 7.73 8.39
N ALA A 26 0.74 7.34 8.69
CA ALA A 26 1.90 7.79 7.91
C ALA A 26 1.79 7.35 6.46
N ALA A 27 1.36 6.10 6.23
CA ALA A 27 1.25 5.59 4.87
C ALA A 27 0.20 6.32 4.05
N SER A 28 -0.93 6.73 4.64
CA SER A 28 -2.00 7.38 3.90
C SER A 28 -1.96 8.91 4.02
N ASP A 29 -1.56 9.44 5.19
CA ASP A 29 -1.68 10.87 5.47
C ASP A 29 -0.39 11.64 5.20
N LEU A 30 0.76 10.97 5.19
CA LEU A 30 2.04 11.61 4.89
C LEU A 30 2.58 11.19 3.54
N THR A 31 2.64 9.89 3.27
CA THR A 31 3.28 9.39 2.05
C THR A 31 2.43 9.66 0.81
N GLY A 32 1.12 9.49 0.92
CA GLY A 32 0.22 9.75 -0.20
C GLY A 32 0.36 11.16 -0.73
N PRO A 33 0.13 12.20 0.11
CA PRO A 33 0.28 13.60 -0.32
C PRO A 33 1.69 13.94 -0.77
N TYR A 34 2.72 13.39 -0.12
CA TYR A 34 4.10 13.62 -0.52
C TYR A 34 4.32 13.22 -1.98
N PHE A 35 3.88 12.02 -2.37
CA PHE A 35 4.08 11.53 -3.72
C PHE A 35 3.23 12.25 -4.75
N LYS A 36 2.12 12.86 -4.35
CA LYS A 36 1.37 13.74 -5.26
C LYS A 36 2.14 15.01 -5.60
N LEU A 37 2.97 15.50 -4.67
CA LEU A 37 3.85 16.65 -4.92
C LEU A 37 5.08 16.26 -5.73
N PHE A 38 5.56 15.03 -5.57
CA PHE A 38 6.79 14.55 -6.21
C PHE A 38 6.54 13.24 -6.94
N PRO A 39 5.64 13.23 -7.95
CA PRO A 39 5.27 12.00 -8.63
C PRO A 39 6.44 11.30 -9.33
N GLN A 40 7.47 12.05 -9.71
CA GLN A 40 8.65 11.48 -10.35
C GLN A 40 9.45 10.56 -9.41
N GLN A 41 9.20 10.62 -8.11
CA GLN A 41 9.92 9.80 -7.14
C GLN A 41 9.18 8.52 -6.75
N ILE A 42 7.93 8.37 -7.17
CA ILE A 42 7.10 7.25 -6.77
C ILE A 42 7.79 5.91 -7.02
N ASN A 43 8.16 5.65 -8.28
CA ASN A 43 8.69 4.33 -8.65
C ASN A 43 9.98 4.00 -7.92
N LYS A 44 10.87 4.98 -7.77
CA LYS A 44 12.16 4.77 -7.11
C LYS A 44 11.99 4.47 -5.62
N ILE A 45 11.26 5.34 -4.93
CA ILE A 45 11.15 5.27 -3.47
C ILE A 45 10.26 4.12 -3.04
N THR A 46 9.05 4.03 -3.60
CA THR A 46 8.14 2.96 -3.21
C THR A 46 8.62 1.59 -3.68
N GLY A 47 9.34 1.54 -4.81
CA GLY A 47 9.98 0.31 -5.25
C GLY A 47 11.02 -0.18 -4.25
N ASN A 48 11.83 0.72 -3.70
CA ASN A 48 12.79 0.39 -2.66
C ASN A 48 12.08 -0.08 -1.39
N TRP A 49 11.00 0.58 -1.00
CA TRP A 49 10.19 0.17 0.15
C TRP A 49 9.64 -1.23 -0.05
N ASN A 50 9.09 -1.52 -1.23
CA ASN A 50 8.49 -2.81 -1.53
C ASN A 50 9.51 -3.94 -1.47
N ARG A 51 10.76 -3.68 -1.81
CA ARG A 51 11.85 -4.66 -1.78
C ARG A 51 12.63 -4.66 -0.47
N SER A 52 12.32 -3.76 0.45
CA SER A 52 13.01 -3.66 1.73
C SER A 52 12.77 -4.90 2.59
N ALA A 53 13.74 -5.22 3.45
CA ALA A 53 13.56 -6.26 4.47
C ALA A 53 12.68 -5.78 5.63
N ASN A 54 12.45 -4.48 5.74
CA ASN A 54 11.60 -3.91 6.79
C ASN A 54 10.13 -3.99 6.36
N PHE A 55 9.31 -4.75 7.09
CA PHE A 55 7.92 -4.96 6.68
C PHE A 55 7.05 -3.70 6.81
N TRP A 56 7.42 -2.73 7.64
CA TRP A 56 6.69 -1.46 7.69
C TRP A 56 6.86 -0.66 6.41
N LEU A 57 8.04 -0.70 5.80
CA LEU A 57 8.26 -0.07 4.48
C LEU A 57 7.54 -0.86 3.38
N GLN A 58 7.60 -2.19 3.43
CA GLN A 58 6.84 -3.03 2.49
C GLN A 58 5.36 -2.68 2.54
N ARG A 59 4.81 -2.59 3.75
CA ARG A 59 3.42 -2.25 3.97
C ARG A 59 3.08 -0.89 3.38
N SER A 60 3.93 0.11 3.60
CA SER A 60 3.71 1.46 3.11
C SER A 60 3.72 1.53 1.58
N SER A 61 4.53 0.69 0.92
CA SER A 61 4.54 0.62 -0.55
C SER A 61 3.19 0.15 -1.10
N ILE A 62 2.49 -0.70 -0.36
CA ILE A 62 1.20 -1.22 -0.77
C ILE A 62 0.08 -0.21 -0.46
N MET A 63 0.22 0.53 0.63
CA MET A 63 -0.87 1.37 1.16
C MET A 63 -0.79 2.84 0.80
N PHE A 64 0.31 3.34 0.22
CA PHE A 64 0.45 4.78 0.00
C PHE A 64 -0.62 5.35 -0.94
N GLN A 65 -1.21 4.52 -1.81
CA GLN A 65 -2.25 4.94 -2.74
C GLN A 65 -3.67 4.83 -2.17
N LYS A 66 -3.80 4.49 -0.90
CA LYS A 66 -5.09 4.17 -0.29
C LYS A 66 -6.17 5.22 -0.56
N LYS A 67 -5.80 6.50 -0.57
CA LYS A 67 -6.76 7.60 -0.77
C LYS A 67 -6.75 8.17 -2.19
N TYR A 68 -6.04 7.55 -3.12
CA TYR A 68 -5.91 8.08 -4.48
C TYR A 68 -7.15 7.85 -5.34
N LYS A 69 -8.01 6.91 -4.99
CA LYS A 69 -9.25 6.64 -5.71
C LYS A 69 -9.00 6.43 -7.21
N LYS A 70 -9.58 7.26 -8.07
CA LYS A 70 -9.41 7.14 -9.53
C LYS A 70 -7.98 7.37 -10.00
N GLU A 71 -7.15 8.04 -9.20
CA GLU A 71 -5.76 8.31 -9.53
C GLU A 71 -4.83 7.16 -9.16
N THR A 72 -5.37 6.06 -8.61
CA THR A 72 -4.57 4.90 -8.24
C THR A 72 -3.89 4.31 -9.47
N ASP A 73 -2.56 4.11 -9.38
CA ASP A 73 -1.79 3.39 -10.39
C ASP A 73 -1.98 1.89 -10.14
N THR A 74 -2.92 1.29 -10.86
CA THR A 74 -3.28 -0.12 -10.68
C THR A 74 -2.17 -1.07 -11.10
N VAL A 75 -1.35 -0.68 -12.08
CA VAL A 75 -0.21 -1.50 -12.51
C VAL A 75 0.79 -1.62 -11.38
N LEU A 76 1.07 -0.50 -10.71
CA LEU A 76 1.99 -0.47 -9.60
C LEU A 76 1.43 -1.23 -8.39
N LEU A 77 0.15 -1.02 -8.08
CA LEU A 77 -0.52 -1.72 -6.99
C LEU A 77 -0.48 -3.24 -7.21
N HIS A 78 -0.80 -3.69 -8.41
CA HIS A 78 -0.74 -5.10 -8.81
C HIS A 78 0.66 -5.68 -8.57
N LYS A 79 1.67 -4.99 -9.09
CA LYS A 79 3.06 -5.41 -8.98
C LYS A 79 3.51 -5.56 -7.52
N TYR A 80 3.18 -4.57 -6.70
CA TYR A 80 3.61 -4.56 -5.30
C TYR A 80 2.90 -5.62 -4.48
N ILE A 81 1.62 -5.84 -4.73
CA ILE A 81 0.86 -6.89 -4.04
C ILE A 81 1.41 -8.27 -4.41
N LEU A 82 1.62 -8.53 -5.73
CA LEU A 82 2.08 -9.84 -6.17
C LEU A 82 3.43 -10.22 -5.55
N ARG A 83 4.28 -9.26 -5.29
CA ARG A 83 5.57 -9.53 -4.67
C ARG A 83 5.42 -10.09 -3.25
N HIS A 84 4.31 -9.80 -2.58
CA HIS A 84 4.12 -10.12 -1.18
C HIS A 84 2.94 -11.07 -0.92
N THR A 85 2.36 -11.68 -1.94
CA THR A 85 1.21 -12.59 -1.75
C THR A 85 1.55 -13.82 -0.90
N HIS A 86 2.82 -14.22 -0.85
CA HIS A 86 3.26 -15.36 -0.05
C HIS A 86 3.77 -14.98 1.34
N SER A 87 3.71 -13.70 1.68
CA SER A 87 4.14 -13.24 2.99
C SER A 87 3.27 -13.85 4.09
N LYS A 88 3.90 -14.34 5.14
CA LYS A 88 3.21 -14.84 6.32
C LYS A 88 3.04 -13.76 7.38
N GLU A 89 3.56 -12.56 7.11
CA GLU A 89 3.45 -11.43 8.02
C GLU A 89 2.02 -10.91 8.04
N PHE A 90 1.39 -10.96 9.22
CA PHE A 90 0.00 -10.52 9.39
C PHE A 90 -0.24 -9.12 8.85
N PHE A 91 0.65 -8.18 9.18
CA PHE A 91 0.47 -6.77 8.77
C PHE A 91 0.59 -6.58 7.26
N ILE A 92 1.35 -7.42 6.58
CA ILE A 92 1.43 -7.39 5.12
C ILE A 92 0.17 -7.96 4.49
N GLN A 93 -0.31 -9.09 5.00
CA GLN A 93 -1.57 -9.67 4.52
C GLN A 93 -2.73 -8.70 4.69
N LYS A 94 -2.77 -8.00 5.82
CA LYS A 94 -3.82 -7.03 6.12
C LYS A 94 -3.70 -5.80 5.22
N ALA A 95 -2.49 -5.34 4.95
CA ALA A 95 -2.26 -4.21 4.04
C ALA A 95 -2.76 -4.50 2.64
N ILE A 96 -2.48 -5.69 2.13
CA ILE A 96 -2.96 -6.12 0.82
C ILE A 96 -4.49 -6.08 0.78
N GLY A 97 -5.12 -6.66 1.79
CA GLY A 97 -6.58 -6.68 1.89
C GLY A 97 -7.18 -5.27 1.96
N TRP A 98 -6.61 -4.42 2.80
CA TRP A 98 -7.09 -3.05 2.98
C TRP A 98 -6.91 -2.19 1.74
N ALA A 99 -5.77 -2.31 1.06
CA ALA A 99 -5.53 -1.56 -0.17
C ALA A 99 -6.56 -1.94 -1.24
N LEU A 100 -6.81 -3.23 -1.40
CA LEU A 100 -7.81 -3.72 -2.35
C LEU A 100 -9.23 -3.31 -1.94
N ARG A 101 -9.54 -3.38 -0.66
CA ARG A 101 -10.86 -2.97 -0.14
C ARG A 101 -11.11 -1.48 -0.41
N GLU A 102 -10.12 -0.63 -0.18
CA GLU A 102 -10.27 0.80 -0.46
C GLU A 102 -10.45 1.04 -1.94
N TYR A 103 -9.67 0.37 -2.78
CA TYR A 103 -9.83 0.54 -4.22
C TYR A 103 -11.15 -0.03 -4.75
N SER A 104 -11.74 -1.02 -4.06
CA SER A 104 -13.04 -1.57 -4.45
C SER A 104 -14.16 -0.53 -4.41
N LYS A 105 -14.00 0.51 -3.61
CA LYS A 105 -14.96 1.63 -3.58
C LYS A 105 -14.93 2.43 -4.88
N THR A 106 -13.82 2.41 -5.57
CA THR A 106 -13.64 3.12 -6.84
C THR A 106 -13.88 2.20 -8.03
N ASP A 107 -13.33 0.99 -8.00
CA ASP A 107 -13.45 0.03 -9.11
C ASP A 107 -13.62 -1.40 -8.57
N PRO A 108 -14.85 -1.76 -8.18
CA PRO A 108 -15.10 -3.10 -7.64
C PRO A 108 -14.87 -4.21 -8.66
N ILE A 109 -15.06 -3.93 -9.94
CA ILE A 109 -14.85 -4.93 -10.99
C ILE A 109 -13.39 -5.31 -11.08
N TRP A 110 -12.51 -4.30 -11.05
CA TRP A 110 -11.07 -4.54 -11.07
C TRP A 110 -10.64 -5.41 -9.88
N VAL A 111 -11.14 -5.10 -8.68
CA VAL A 111 -10.77 -5.83 -7.46
C VAL A 111 -11.28 -7.26 -7.51
N LYS A 112 -12.53 -7.48 -7.94
CA LYS A 112 -13.08 -8.84 -8.09
C LYS A 112 -12.21 -9.67 -9.03
N LYS A 113 -11.86 -9.11 -10.17
CA LYS A 113 -11.02 -9.77 -11.17
C LYS A 113 -9.65 -10.09 -10.60
N PHE A 114 -9.05 -9.12 -9.90
CA PHE A 114 -7.73 -9.32 -9.29
C PHE A 114 -7.73 -10.48 -8.30
N VAL A 115 -8.73 -10.51 -7.41
CA VAL A 115 -8.85 -11.55 -6.38
C VAL A 115 -9.09 -12.93 -7.03
N LYS A 116 -9.84 -12.96 -8.12
CA LYS A 116 -10.14 -14.20 -8.84
C LYS A 116 -8.91 -14.74 -9.57
N GLN A 117 -8.09 -13.85 -10.13
CA GLN A 117 -6.94 -14.23 -10.95
C GLN A 117 -5.67 -14.50 -10.16
N ASN A 118 -5.61 -14.06 -8.91
CA ASN A 118 -4.41 -14.17 -8.10
C ASN A 118 -4.70 -14.85 -6.77
N LYS A 119 -3.79 -15.74 -6.37
CA LYS A 119 -3.93 -16.44 -5.10
C LYS A 119 -3.48 -15.51 -3.97
N LEU A 120 -4.41 -15.14 -3.11
CA LEU A 120 -4.13 -14.28 -1.95
C LEU A 120 -4.28 -15.09 -0.66
N ALA A 121 -3.62 -14.62 0.42
CA ALA A 121 -3.86 -15.19 1.74
C ALA A 121 -5.35 -15.03 2.10
N PRO A 122 -5.93 -15.99 2.86
CA PRO A 122 -7.35 -15.92 3.22
C PRO A 122 -7.75 -14.59 3.86
N LEU A 123 -6.90 -14.03 4.73
CA LEU A 123 -7.16 -12.74 5.35
C LEU A 123 -7.24 -11.63 4.31
N SER A 124 -6.29 -11.60 3.36
CA SER A 124 -6.26 -10.58 2.32
C SER A 124 -7.51 -10.66 1.45
N LYS A 125 -7.87 -11.88 1.04
CA LYS A 125 -9.04 -12.10 0.18
C LYS A 125 -10.32 -11.65 0.87
N ARG A 126 -10.49 -12.03 2.14
CA ARG A 126 -11.67 -11.68 2.91
C ARG A 126 -11.82 -10.16 3.05
N GLU A 127 -10.72 -9.46 3.38
CA GLU A 127 -10.76 -8.02 3.54
C GLU A 127 -10.99 -7.32 2.21
N ALA A 128 -10.37 -7.80 1.13
CA ALA A 128 -10.53 -7.21 -0.21
C ALA A 128 -11.99 -7.24 -0.67
N LEU A 129 -12.71 -8.30 -0.36
CA LEU A 129 -14.08 -8.51 -0.84
C LEU A 129 -15.16 -7.99 0.12
N LYS A 130 -14.77 -7.45 1.24
CA LYS A 130 -15.69 -7.09 2.34
C LYS A 130 -16.79 -6.11 1.90
N ARG A 131 -16.50 -5.24 0.94
CA ARG A 131 -17.44 -4.23 0.46
C ARG A 131 -18.09 -4.56 -0.87
N ILE A 132 -17.75 -5.70 -1.43
CA ILE A 132 -18.25 -6.07 -2.76
C ILE A 132 -19.48 -7.00 -2.64
N GLY A 133 -19.69 -7.55 -1.50
CA GLY A 133 -20.85 -8.41 -1.27
C GLY A 133 -20.66 -9.80 -1.82
#